data_a1a82a5939324d2f3791e8950d575d3b
#
_entry.id   a1a82a5939324d2f3791e8950d575d3b
#
_cell.length_a   1.000
_cell.length_b   1.000
_cell.length_c   1.000
_cell.angle_alpha   90.00
_cell.angle_beta   90.00
_cell.angle_gamma   90.00
#
_symmetry.space_group_name_H-M   'P 1'
#
loop_
_entity.id
_entity.type
_entity.pdbx_description
1 polymer ?
#
loop_
_entity_poly.entity_id
_entity_poly.type
_entity_poly.pdbx_seq_one_letter_code
_entity_poly.pdbx_strand_id
1 'polypeptide(L)'
;MTRQEFEKTFWDLWFEGQTEKERAKPWLPSKRPHQIPHEFLECLWLCSSVPSPLVLEIGTMGGHQRRFWQQLLHADYIGVDISEETPADIYGNSSLPETRDKVLEISGGRRPNIIFIDGNHSYKGVKADWELWHNEVDHPGFICFHDTHHDHAKYASGPVELWQEITQDCQFLSWDIFFKVDYLPRTPTGESKQCGIGVIAFA
;
A
#
# COMPACT_ATOMS: atom_id res chain seq x y z
N MET A 1 -5.88 -20.72 -2.98
CA MET A 1 -4.43 -20.75 -2.62
C MET A 1 -4.31 -20.90 -1.11
N THR A 2 -3.51 -21.82 -0.61
CA THR A 2 -3.21 -21.94 0.81
C THR A 2 -2.28 -20.80 1.26
N ARG A 3 -2.23 -20.49 2.56
CA ARG A 3 -1.29 -19.49 3.10
C ARG A 3 0.17 -19.80 2.70
N GLN A 4 0.58 -21.05 2.80
CA GLN A 4 1.95 -21.46 2.47
C GLN A 4 2.30 -21.27 0.98
N GLU A 5 1.36 -21.55 0.07
CA GLU A 5 1.53 -21.30 -1.37
C GLU A 5 1.61 -19.80 -1.65
N PHE A 6 0.80 -19.00 -0.97
CA PHE A 6 0.80 -17.54 -1.11
C PHE A 6 2.14 -16.94 -0.68
N GLU A 7 2.64 -17.34 0.50
CA GLU A 7 3.94 -16.89 1.01
C GLU A 7 5.08 -17.28 0.07
N LYS A 8 5.08 -18.52 -0.43
CA LYS A 8 6.10 -18.96 -1.39
C LYS A 8 6.07 -18.08 -2.65
N THR A 9 4.90 -17.86 -3.22
CA THR A 9 4.75 -17.02 -4.42
C THR A 9 5.18 -15.57 -4.17
N PHE A 10 4.83 -15.03 -2.99
CA PHE A 10 5.27 -13.70 -2.60
C PHE A 10 6.81 -13.57 -2.58
N TRP A 11 7.49 -14.54 -1.94
CA TRP A 11 8.94 -14.50 -1.86
C TRP A 11 9.63 -14.76 -3.21
N ASP A 12 9.06 -15.59 -4.06
CA ASP A 12 9.53 -15.80 -5.43
C ASP A 12 9.46 -14.45 -6.20
N LEU A 13 8.35 -13.73 -6.15
CA LEU A 13 8.19 -12.40 -6.73
C LEU A 13 9.12 -11.36 -6.09
N TRP A 14 9.26 -11.39 -4.76
CA TRP A 14 10.11 -10.43 -4.05
C TRP A 14 11.57 -10.51 -4.49
N PHE A 15 12.04 -11.71 -4.75
CA PHE A 15 13.42 -11.98 -5.15
C PHE A 15 13.63 -12.14 -6.66
N GLU A 16 12.58 -11.98 -7.46
CA GLU A 16 12.66 -12.10 -8.91
C GLU A 16 13.66 -11.13 -9.53
N GLY A 17 14.49 -11.64 -10.45
CA GLY A 17 15.52 -10.86 -11.16
C GLY A 17 16.67 -10.36 -10.29
N GLN A 18 16.83 -10.87 -9.06
CA GLN A 18 17.90 -10.50 -8.16
C GLN A 18 19.00 -11.53 -8.08
N THR A 19 20.24 -11.04 -8.10
CA THR A 19 21.42 -11.84 -7.82
C THR A 19 21.51 -12.24 -6.34
N GLU A 20 22.27 -13.28 -6.02
CA GLU A 20 22.51 -13.70 -4.64
C GLU A 20 23.07 -12.56 -3.76
N LYS A 21 23.93 -11.72 -4.32
CA LYS A 21 24.49 -10.54 -3.65
C LYS A 21 23.44 -9.47 -3.35
N GLU A 22 22.46 -9.30 -4.22
CA GLU A 22 21.34 -8.37 -4.01
C GLU A 22 20.33 -8.93 -3.00
N ARG A 23 20.09 -10.24 -2.98
CA ARG A 23 19.25 -10.91 -1.98
C ARG A 23 19.81 -10.78 -0.56
N ALA A 24 21.14 -10.80 -0.43
CA ALA A 24 21.82 -10.58 0.85
C ALA A 24 21.73 -9.13 1.36
N LYS A 25 21.22 -8.21 0.52
CA LYS A 25 21.02 -6.79 0.86
C LYS A 25 19.55 -6.41 0.63
N PRO A 26 18.62 -6.85 1.47
CA PRO A 26 17.17 -6.70 1.27
C PRO A 26 16.68 -5.24 1.17
N TRP A 27 17.51 -4.27 1.49
CA TRP A 27 17.21 -2.83 1.47
C TRP A 27 17.74 -2.06 0.24
N LEU A 28 18.37 -2.74 -0.75
CA LEU A 28 18.78 -2.03 -1.97
C LEU A 28 17.56 -1.88 -2.91
N PRO A 29 17.10 -0.66 -3.16
CA PRO A 29 15.75 -0.40 -3.67
C PRO A 29 15.57 -0.49 -5.18
N SER A 30 16.50 -1.00 -5.94
CA SER A 30 16.48 -0.80 -7.40
C SER A 30 15.39 -1.56 -8.18
N LYS A 31 14.68 -2.52 -7.56
CA LYS A 31 13.63 -3.33 -8.25
C LYS A 31 12.59 -3.92 -7.27
N ARG A 32 12.37 -3.32 -6.12
CA ARG A 32 11.44 -3.81 -5.10
C ARG A 32 10.49 -2.72 -4.64
N PRO A 33 9.32 -3.09 -4.11
CA PRO A 33 8.50 -2.16 -3.35
C PRO A 33 9.30 -1.50 -2.22
N HIS A 34 9.03 -0.25 -1.95
CA HIS A 34 9.59 0.48 -0.81
C HIS A 34 8.85 0.15 0.49
N GLN A 35 8.45 -1.10 0.62
CA GLN A 35 7.68 -1.66 1.72
C GLN A 35 8.56 -2.56 2.60
N ILE A 36 8.18 -2.74 3.84
CA ILE A 36 8.71 -3.82 4.67
C ILE A 36 8.06 -5.12 4.18
N PRO A 37 8.85 -6.12 3.71
CA PRO A 37 8.30 -7.26 2.99
C PRO A 37 7.27 -8.06 3.79
N HIS A 38 7.48 -8.23 5.10
CA HIS A 38 6.55 -8.97 5.95
C HIS A 38 5.24 -8.19 6.19
N GLU A 39 5.30 -6.86 6.33
CA GLU A 39 4.11 -6.02 6.44
C GLU A 39 3.30 -6.08 5.15
N PHE A 40 3.96 -5.97 4.01
CA PHE A 40 3.30 -6.04 2.71
C PHE A 40 2.72 -7.42 2.41
N LEU A 41 3.43 -8.50 2.79
CA LEU A 41 2.91 -9.88 2.69
C LEU A 41 1.61 -10.06 3.48
N GLU A 42 1.55 -9.59 4.73
CA GLU A 42 0.34 -9.69 5.55
C GLU A 42 -0.80 -8.86 5.00
N CYS A 43 -0.52 -7.64 4.54
CA CYS A 43 -1.51 -6.79 3.89
C CYS A 43 -2.10 -7.48 2.65
N LEU A 44 -1.27 -8.01 1.76
CA LEU A 44 -1.70 -8.75 0.58
C LEU A 44 -2.51 -10.00 0.94
N TRP A 45 -2.08 -10.74 1.98
CA TRP A 45 -2.81 -11.91 2.45
C TRP A 45 -4.22 -11.56 2.94
N LEU A 46 -4.36 -10.49 3.72
CA LEU A 46 -5.66 -10.01 4.16
C LEU A 46 -6.54 -9.61 2.98
N CYS A 47 -5.98 -8.85 2.04
CA CYS A 47 -6.66 -8.41 0.82
C CYS A 47 -7.05 -9.57 -0.11
N SER A 48 -6.38 -10.74 -0.02
CA SER A 48 -6.68 -11.91 -0.84
C SER A 48 -8.06 -12.54 -0.57
N SER A 49 -8.75 -12.09 0.47
CA SER A 49 -10.13 -12.47 0.76
C SER A 49 -11.16 -11.82 -0.18
N VAL A 50 -10.79 -10.75 -0.90
CA VAL A 50 -11.66 -10.07 -1.87
C VAL A 50 -11.60 -10.81 -3.22
N PRO A 51 -12.73 -11.30 -3.75
CA PRO A 51 -12.74 -12.01 -5.03
C PRO A 51 -12.63 -11.03 -6.20
N SER A 52 -11.71 -11.30 -7.15
CA SER A 52 -11.52 -10.53 -8.38
C SER A 52 -11.41 -9.01 -8.14
N PRO A 53 -10.51 -8.57 -7.25
CA PRO A 53 -10.47 -7.19 -6.82
C PRO A 53 -10.01 -6.24 -7.93
N LEU A 54 -10.51 -5.00 -7.87
CA LEU A 54 -9.90 -3.84 -8.50
C LEU A 54 -9.07 -3.12 -7.43
N VAL A 55 -7.77 -3.02 -7.66
CA VAL A 55 -6.83 -2.32 -6.77
C VAL A 55 -6.55 -0.93 -7.32
N LEU A 56 -6.71 0.07 -6.47
CA LEU A 56 -6.21 1.42 -6.67
C LEU A 56 -5.00 1.65 -5.78
N GLU A 57 -3.85 1.96 -6.38
CA GLU A 57 -2.63 2.37 -5.65
C GLU A 57 -2.41 3.87 -5.84
N ILE A 58 -2.36 4.59 -4.72
CA ILE A 58 -2.08 6.04 -4.66
C ILE A 58 -0.63 6.22 -4.23
N GLY A 59 0.20 6.78 -5.12
CA GLY A 59 1.64 6.87 -4.94
C GLY A 59 2.37 5.62 -5.44
N THR A 60 2.58 5.53 -6.75
CA THR A 60 3.16 4.34 -7.38
C THR A 60 4.68 4.31 -7.38
N MET A 61 5.33 5.47 -7.24
CA MET A 61 6.79 5.63 -7.24
C MET A 61 7.46 4.82 -8.37
N GLY A 62 8.16 3.72 -8.06
CA GLY A 62 8.79 2.84 -9.06
C GLY A 62 7.87 1.78 -9.68
N GLY A 63 6.58 1.73 -9.32
CA GLY A 63 5.59 0.76 -9.84
C GLY A 63 5.82 -0.69 -9.43
N HIS A 64 6.70 -0.93 -8.45
CA HIS A 64 7.13 -2.29 -8.11
C HIS A 64 6.07 -3.11 -7.36
N GLN A 65 5.04 -2.47 -6.81
CA GLN A 65 3.95 -3.13 -6.08
C GLN A 65 2.93 -3.76 -7.03
N ARG A 66 2.70 -3.16 -8.22
CA ARG A 66 1.73 -3.61 -9.24
C ARG A 66 1.76 -5.12 -9.48
N ARG A 67 2.95 -5.71 -9.66
CA ARG A 67 3.09 -7.13 -9.95
C ARG A 67 2.59 -8.04 -8.82
N PHE A 68 2.68 -7.60 -7.57
CA PHE A 68 2.17 -8.36 -6.42
C PHE A 68 0.64 -8.38 -6.41
N TRP A 69 0.02 -7.23 -6.62
CA TRP A 69 -1.43 -7.12 -6.75
C TRP A 69 -1.96 -7.99 -7.88
N GLN A 70 -1.34 -7.90 -9.06
CA GLN A 70 -1.78 -8.63 -10.24
C GLN A 70 -1.50 -10.13 -10.18
N GLN A 71 -0.35 -10.57 -9.68
CA GLN A 71 0.05 -11.98 -9.72
C GLN A 71 -0.40 -12.78 -8.50
N LEU A 72 -0.51 -12.16 -7.32
CA LEU A 72 -0.97 -12.85 -6.11
C LEU A 72 -2.49 -12.81 -5.94
N LEU A 73 -3.11 -11.66 -6.21
CA LEU A 73 -4.53 -11.46 -6.03
C LEU A 73 -5.32 -11.62 -7.33
N HIS A 74 -4.64 -11.75 -8.47
CA HIS A 74 -5.27 -11.70 -9.82
C HIS A 74 -6.11 -10.44 -10.01
N ALA A 75 -5.64 -9.33 -9.44
CA ALA A 75 -6.35 -8.07 -9.42
C ALA A 75 -6.27 -7.33 -10.76
N ASP A 76 -7.35 -6.65 -11.13
CA ASP A 76 -7.24 -5.49 -11.99
C ASP A 76 -6.56 -4.37 -11.19
N TYR A 77 -5.76 -3.54 -11.84
CA TYR A 77 -4.92 -2.56 -11.13
C TYR A 77 -4.93 -1.21 -11.84
N ILE A 78 -5.08 -0.16 -11.04
CA ILE A 78 -4.92 1.23 -11.47
C ILE A 78 -3.97 1.92 -10.50
N GLY A 79 -2.88 2.49 -11.04
CA GLY A 79 -1.94 3.30 -10.28
C GLY A 79 -2.15 4.78 -10.55
N VAL A 80 -2.17 5.59 -9.49
CA VAL A 80 -2.25 7.05 -9.53
C VAL A 80 -0.99 7.64 -8.93
N ASP A 81 -0.36 8.57 -9.63
CA ASP A 81 0.77 9.33 -9.11
C ASP A 81 0.73 10.78 -9.59
N ILE A 82 1.31 11.68 -8.81
CA ILE A 82 1.40 13.09 -9.20
C ILE A 82 2.53 13.34 -10.20
N SER A 83 3.54 12.48 -10.20
CA SER A 83 4.73 12.59 -11.05
C SER A 83 4.57 11.82 -12.35
N GLU A 84 4.74 12.49 -13.47
CA GLU A 84 4.75 11.87 -14.81
C GLU A 84 6.01 11.00 -15.06
N GLU A 85 6.97 11.01 -14.14
CA GLU A 85 8.17 10.18 -14.22
C GLU A 85 7.95 8.76 -13.66
N THR A 86 6.82 8.51 -13.01
CA THR A 86 6.45 7.21 -12.44
C THR A 86 5.65 6.36 -13.43
N PRO A 87 5.64 5.02 -13.30
CA PRO A 87 4.84 4.15 -14.16
C PRO A 87 3.38 4.04 -13.69
N ALA A 88 2.70 5.18 -13.53
CA ALA A 88 1.29 5.24 -13.17
C ALA A 88 0.37 5.13 -14.41
N ASP A 89 -0.89 4.76 -14.20
CA ASP A 89 -1.93 4.75 -15.24
C ASP A 89 -2.61 6.13 -15.35
N ILE A 90 -2.65 6.85 -14.23
CA ILE A 90 -3.23 8.20 -14.14
C ILE A 90 -2.23 9.14 -13.47
N TYR A 91 -1.94 10.25 -14.12
CA TYR A 91 -1.15 11.33 -13.54
C TYR A 91 -2.07 12.43 -13.03
N GLY A 92 -1.93 12.75 -11.73
CA GLY A 92 -2.72 13.79 -11.08
C GLY A 92 -2.71 13.70 -9.57
N ASN A 93 -3.33 14.70 -8.96
CA ASN A 93 -3.52 14.70 -7.51
C ASN A 93 -4.66 13.73 -7.15
N SER A 94 -4.33 12.68 -6.40
CA SER A 94 -5.25 11.60 -5.98
C SER A 94 -6.46 12.08 -5.18
N SER A 95 -6.34 13.20 -4.46
CA SER A 95 -7.40 13.75 -3.62
C SER A 95 -8.41 14.64 -4.37
N LEU A 96 -8.31 14.74 -5.70
CA LEU A 96 -9.22 15.55 -6.50
C LEU A 96 -10.32 14.70 -7.16
N PRO A 97 -11.57 15.23 -7.24
CA PRO A 97 -12.68 14.54 -7.91
C PRO A 97 -12.37 14.17 -9.36
N GLU A 98 -11.60 15.00 -10.09
CA GLU A 98 -11.22 14.75 -11.48
C GLU A 98 -10.34 13.49 -11.62
N THR A 99 -9.52 13.20 -10.61
CA THR A 99 -8.69 11.97 -10.59
C THR A 99 -9.56 10.76 -10.30
N ARG A 100 -10.50 10.86 -9.38
CA ARG A 100 -11.52 9.83 -9.12
C ARG A 100 -12.32 9.50 -10.39
N ASP A 101 -12.78 10.53 -11.09
CA ASP A 101 -13.58 10.36 -12.31
C ASP A 101 -12.79 9.62 -13.39
N LYS A 102 -11.48 9.91 -13.53
CA LYS A 102 -10.58 9.15 -14.43
C LYS A 102 -10.43 7.69 -14.00
N VAL A 103 -10.33 7.41 -12.69
CA VAL A 103 -10.28 6.02 -12.17
C VAL A 103 -11.55 5.27 -12.55
N LEU A 104 -12.73 5.89 -12.37
CA LEU A 104 -14.01 5.29 -12.75
C LEU A 104 -14.13 5.11 -14.27
N GLU A 105 -13.63 6.04 -15.06
CA GLU A 105 -13.62 5.92 -16.53
C GLU A 105 -12.76 4.73 -16.99
N ILE A 106 -11.52 4.62 -16.52
CA ILE A 106 -10.59 3.54 -16.89
C ILE A 106 -11.11 2.17 -16.43
N SER A 107 -11.75 2.13 -15.25
CA SER A 107 -12.30 0.88 -14.69
C SER A 107 -13.65 0.46 -15.32
N GLY A 108 -14.19 1.26 -16.25
CA GLY A 108 -15.52 1.01 -16.82
C GLY A 108 -16.66 1.23 -15.82
N GLY A 109 -16.49 2.14 -14.87
CA GLY A 109 -17.45 2.47 -13.81
C GLY A 109 -17.35 1.60 -12.56
N ARG A 110 -16.39 0.68 -12.49
CA ARG A 110 -16.15 -0.13 -11.28
C ARG A 110 -15.47 0.71 -10.20
N ARG A 111 -15.93 0.59 -8.97
CA ARG A 111 -15.23 1.15 -7.81
C ARG A 111 -14.12 0.20 -7.35
N PRO A 112 -12.98 0.72 -6.84
CA PRO A 112 -11.94 -0.14 -6.31
C PRO A 112 -12.40 -0.86 -5.02
N ASN A 113 -12.09 -2.16 -4.93
CA ASN A 113 -12.30 -2.94 -3.70
C ASN A 113 -11.12 -2.79 -2.72
N ILE A 114 -9.93 -2.54 -3.24
CA ILE A 114 -8.72 -2.35 -2.45
C ILE A 114 -8.11 -1.01 -2.84
N ILE A 115 -7.90 -0.15 -1.85
CA ILE A 115 -7.25 1.15 -2.05
C ILE A 115 -6.01 1.16 -1.17
N PHE A 116 -4.82 1.28 -1.77
CA PHE A 116 -3.56 1.38 -1.06
C PHE A 116 -3.05 2.82 -1.14
N ILE A 117 -2.98 3.50 0.01
CA ILE A 117 -2.61 4.91 0.11
C ILE A 117 -1.18 5.03 0.60
N ASP A 118 -0.28 5.43 -0.30
CA ASP A 118 1.16 5.63 -0.06
C ASP A 118 1.68 6.86 -0.84
N GLY A 119 0.89 7.93 -0.89
CA GLY A 119 1.17 9.12 -1.67
C GLY A 119 1.74 10.27 -0.84
N ASN A 120 0.90 11.24 -0.52
CA ASN A 120 1.31 12.44 0.23
C ASN A 120 1.36 12.17 1.74
N HIS A 121 2.56 12.15 2.33
CA HIS A 121 2.76 11.88 3.75
C HIS A 121 2.49 13.08 4.68
N SER A 122 2.00 14.22 4.17
CA SER A 122 1.46 15.26 5.05
C SER A 122 0.08 14.85 5.58
N TYR A 123 -0.26 15.23 6.82
CA TYR A 123 -1.59 14.98 7.39
C TYR A 123 -2.72 15.48 6.47
N LYS A 124 -2.59 16.69 5.93
CA LYS A 124 -3.56 17.24 4.98
C LYS A 124 -3.72 16.40 3.72
N GLY A 125 -2.61 15.88 3.19
CA GLY A 125 -2.61 15.11 1.94
C GLY A 125 -3.28 13.76 2.15
N VAL A 126 -2.80 12.97 3.11
CA VAL A 126 -3.36 11.64 3.38
C VAL A 126 -4.82 11.71 3.88
N LYS A 127 -5.19 12.78 4.62
CA LYS A 127 -6.58 13.02 5.04
C LYS A 127 -7.48 13.32 3.84
N ALA A 128 -7.01 14.12 2.89
CA ALA A 128 -7.78 14.42 1.68
C ALA A 128 -7.98 13.17 0.80
N ASP A 129 -6.98 12.29 0.71
CA ASP A 129 -7.13 10.98 0.07
C ASP A 129 -8.18 10.14 0.81
N TRP A 130 -8.11 10.03 2.14
CA TRP A 130 -9.11 9.34 2.94
C TRP A 130 -10.52 9.88 2.73
N GLU A 131 -10.70 11.20 2.84
CA GLU A 131 -12.01 11.86 2.73
C GLU A 131 -12.67 11.65 1.36
N LEU A 132 -11.89 11.55 0.30
CA LEU A 132 -12.39 11.23 -1.03
C LEU A 132 -12.69 9.75 -1.18
N TRP A 133 -11.73 8.88 -0.84
CA TRP A 133 -11.77 7.48 -1.26
C TRP A 133 -12.52 6.55 -0.32
N HIS A 134 -12.72 6.89 0.96
CA HIS A 134 -13.47 6.01 1.88
C HIS A 134 -14.95 5.82 1.47
N ASN A 135 -15.51 6.75 0.71
CA ASN A 135 -16.85 6.65 0.14
C ASN A 135 -16.90 5.96 -1.24
N GLU A 136 -15.74 5.73 -1.84
CA GLU A 136 -15.60 5.16 -3.18
C GLU A 136 -15.12 3.69 -3.15
N VAL A 137 -14.77 3.14 -2.00
CA VAL A 137 -14.41 1.73 -1.89
C VAL A 137 -15.65 0.85 -2.09
N ASP A 138 -15.52 -0.18 -2.94
CA ASP A 138 -16.58 -1.18 -3.16
C ASP A 138 -16.55 -2.26 -2.08
N HIS A 139 -17.66 -2.92 -1.86
CA HIS A 139 -17.88 -3.90 -0.79
C HIS A 139 -18.00 -5.34 -1.33
N PRO A 140 -17.35 -6.32 -0.70
CA PRO A 140 -16.38 -6.19 0.38
C PRO A 140 -15.06 -5.58 -0.10
N GLY A 141 -14.42 -4.81 0.77
CA GLY A 141 -13.18 -4.13 0.39
C GLY A 141 -12.32 -3.68 1.55
N PHE A 142 -11.16 -3.10 1.20
CA PHE A 142 -10.16 -2.61 2.15
C PHE A 142 -9.58 -1.28 1.72
N ILE A 143 -9.29 -0.42 2.72
CA ILE A 143 -8.37 0.72 2.54
C ILE A 143 -7.15 0.45 3.41
N CYS A 144 -5.98 0.48 2.78
CA CYS A 144 -4.68 0.24 3.40
C CYS A 144 -3.87 1.54 3.38
N PHE A 145 -3.32 1.92 4.52
CA PHE A 145 -2.46 3.09 4.69
C PHE A 145 -1.04 2.65 4.99
N HIS A 146 -0.07 3.11 4.21
CA HIS A 146 1.33 2.91 4.53
C HIS A 146 1.82 3.93 5.57
N ASP A 147 2.93 3.61 6.25
CA ASP A 147 3.59 4.49 7.24
C ASP A 147 2.75 4.84 8.48
N THR A 148 1.92 3.92 8.96
CA THR A 148 1.02 4.17 10.10
C THR A 148 1.66 3.91 11.47
N HIS A 149 2.86 3.30 11.54
CA HIS A 149 3.48 2.97 12.81
C HIS A 149 4.07 4.22 13.49
N HIS A 150 3.83 4.36 14.80
CA HIS A 150 4.25 5.55 15.57
C HIS A 150 5.77 5.83 15.55
N ASP A 151 6.62 4.80 15.43
CA ASP A 151 8.07 4.98 15.30
C ASP A 151 8.46 5.65 13.97
N HIS A 152 7.55 5.65 13.00
CA HIS A 152 7.74 6.29 11.71
C HIS A 152 7.31 7.77 11.68
N ALA A 153 6.63 8.26 12.72
CA ALA A 153 6.12 9.63 12.81
C ALA A 153 7.16 10.74 12.56
N LYS A 154 8.44 10.43 12.78
CA LYS A 154 9.55 11.34 12.50
C LYS A 154 9.73 11.62 10.99
N TYR A 155 9.32 10.68 10.13
CA TYR A 155 9.52 10.73 8.67
C TYR A 155 8.20 10.91 7.93
N ALA A 156 7.11 10.36 8.44
CA ALA A 156 5.78 10.37 7.86
C ALA A 156 4.73 10.59 8.97
N SER A 157 4.72 11.77 9.61
CA SER A 157 3.82 12.06 10.72
C SER A 157 2.35 12.05 10.33
N GLY A 158 2.03 12.42 9.08
CA GLY A 158 0.65 12.54 8.62
C GLY A 158 -0.13 11.22 8.62
N PRO A 159 0.40 10.14 8.01
CA PRO A 159 -0.25 8.84 8.08
C PRO A 159 -0.44 8.32 9.51
N VAL A 160 0.56 8.52 10.39
CA VAL A 160 0.46 8.12 11.81
C VAL A 160 -0.66 8.89 12.52
N GLU A 161 -0.72 10.21 12.34
CA GLU A 161 -1.72 11.08 12.95
C GLU A 161 -3.13 10.74 12.46
N LEU A 162 -3.32 10.59 11.15
CA LEU A 162 -4.60 10.21 10.57
C LEU A 162 -5.04 8.82 11.03
N TRP A 163 -4.13 7.85 11.07
CA TRP A 163 -4.44 6.49 11.52
C TRP A 163 -4.95 6.48 12.97
N GLN A 164 -4.32 7.24 13.84
CA GLN A 164 -4.78 7.40 15.22
C GLN A 164 -6.17 8.06 15.29
N GLU A 165 -6.45 9.08 14.47
CA GLU A 165 -7.76 9.74 14.41
C GLU A 165 -8.85 8.73 13.97
N ILE A 166 -8.63 8.00 12.87
CA ILE A 166 -9.63 7.07 12.31
C ILE A 166 -9.93 5.92 13.28
N THR A 167 -8.89 5.36 13.91
CA THR A 167 -9.04 4.19 14.79
C THR A 167 -9.58 4.52 16.18
N GLN A 168 -9.52 5.78 16.62
CA GLN A 168 -10.15 6.20 17.89
C GLN A 168 -11.68 6.14 17.83
N ASP A 169 -12.29 6.34 16.67
CA ASP A 169 -13.74 6.38 16.51
C ASP A 169 -14.44 5.01 16.58
N CYS A 170 -13.70 3.91 16.61
CA CYS A 170 -14.20 2.52 16.70
C CYS A 170 -15.34 2.15 15.71
N GLN A 171 -15.50 2.93 14.63
CA GLN A 171 -16.56 2.70 13.64
C GLN A 171 -16.19 1.63 12.63
N PHE A 172 -14.90 1.35 12.49
CA PHE A 172 -14.37 0.44 11.49
C PHE A 172 -13.66 -0.75 12.11
N LEU A 173 -13.77 -1.90 11.48
CA LEU A 173 -12.89 -3.02 11.75
C LEU A 173 -11.52 -2.72 11.15
N SER A 174 -10.50 -2.66 11.98
CA SER A 174 -9.15 -2.25 11.58
C SER A 174 -8.06 -3.19 12.08
N TRP A 175 -6.95 -3.25 11.38
CA TRP A 175 -5.74 -3.97 11.74
C TRP A 175 -4.51 -3.08 11.63
N ASP A 176 -3.64 -3.17 12.61
CA ASP A 176 -2.29 -2.64 12.57
C ASP A 176 -1.32 -3.77 12.18
N ILE A 177 -0.70 -3.65 11.02
CA ILE A 177 0.31 -4.59 10.54
C ILE A 177 1.67 -3.94 10.67
N PHE A 178 2.50 -4.43 11.59
CA PHE A 178 3.87 -3.97 11.71
C PHE A 178 4.81 -5.12 12.13
N PHE A 179 6.04 -5.09 11.64
CA PHE A 179 7.06 -6.06 11.99
C PHE A 179 8.33 -5.36 12.47
N LYS A 180 8.78 -5.71 13.65
CA LYS A 180 10.09 -5.30 14.13
C LYS A 180 11.17 -6.08 13.39
N VAL A 181 11.86 -5.41 12.48
CA VAL A 181 12.90 -6.02 11.66
C VAL A 181 14.28 -5.58 12.13
N ASP A 182 14.98 -6.48 12.81
CA ASP A 182 16.31 -6.22 13.35
C ASP A 182 17.42 -6.16 12.27
N TYR A 183 17.10 -6.54 11.03
CA TYR A 183 18.04 -6.62 9.91
C TYR A 183 17.90 -5.49 8.87
N LEU A 184 16.94 -4.60 9.01
CA LEU A 184 16.95 -3.40 8.16
C LEU A 184 18.18 -2.56 8.52
N PRO A 185 18.83 -1.97 7.51
CA PRO A 185 19.98 -1.12 7.82
C PRO A 185 19.48 -0.05 8.76
N ARG A 186 20.13 0.01 9.88
CA ARG A 186 19.95 1.13 10.78
C ARG A 186 20.16 2.39 9.94
N THR A 187 19.27 3.36 10.05
CA THR A 187 19.56 4.70 9.57
C THR A 187 20.98 5.08 10.07
N PRO A 188 21.65 6.08 9.50
CA PRO A 188 22.93 6.55 10.05
C PRO A 188 22.89 6.84 11.55
N THR A 189 21.68 7.01 12.11
CA THR A 189 21.40 7.19 13.55
C THR A 189 21.18 5.88 14.32
N GLY A 190 21.21 4.73 13.66
CA GLY A 190 21.09 3.41 14.32
C GLY A 190 19.65 2.93 14.61
N GLU A 191 18.64 3.66 14.14
CA GLU A 191 17.22 3.33 14.36
C GLU A 191 16.70 2.32 13.31
N SER A 192 15.96 1.30 13.74
CA SER A 192 15.24 0.41 12.83
C SER A 192 14.05 1.17 12.24
N LYS A 193 13.88 1.14 10.91
CA LYS A 193 12.66 1.65 10.29
C LYS A 193 11.53 0.65 10.54
N GLN A 194 10.48 1.11 11.18
CA GLN A 194 9.18 0.43 11.22
C GLN A 194 8.22 1.35 10.48
N CYS A 195 7.63 0.88 9.39
CA CYS A 195 6.73 1.71 8.60
C CYS A 195 5.28 1.48 9.04
N GLY A 196 4.86 0.24 9.13
CA GLY A 196 3.50 -0.16 9.46
C GLY A 196 2.51 0.01 8.30
N ILE A 197 1.54 -0.88 8.24
CA ILE A 197 0.39 -0.76 7.35
C ILE A 197 -0.88 -0.85 8.20
N GLY A 198 -1.66 0.22 8.20
CA GLY A 198 -3.00 0.24 8.77
C GLY A 198 -4.02 -0.23 7.74
N VAL A 199 -4.94 -1.11 8.12
CA VAL A 199 -5.97 -1.64 7.21
C VAL A 199 -7.35 -1.45 7.82
N ILE A 200 -8.27 -0.91 7.03
CA ILE A 200 -9.70 -0.77 7.38
C ILE A 200 -10.52 -1.66 6.44
N ALA A 201 -11.44 -2.44 7.02
CA ALA A 201 -12.38 -3.24 6.25
C ALA A 201 -13.72 -2.55 6.05
N PHE A 202 -14.27 -2.78 4.86
CA PHE A 202 -15.61 -2.40 4.44
C PHE A 202 -16.37 -3.69 4.06
N ALA A 203 -17.39 -4.02 4.85
CA ALA A 203 -18.17 -5.26 4.73
C ALA A 203 -19.44 -5.08 3.91
#